data_b6381f7ec940add555874b45e41a600c
#
_entry.id   b6381f7ec940add555874b45e41a600c
#
_cell.length_a   1.000
_cell.length_b   1.000
_cell.length_c   1.000
_cell.angle_alpha   90.00
_cell.angle_beta   90.00
_cell.angle_gamma   90.00
#
_symmetry.space_group_name_H-M   'P 1'
#
loop_
_entity.id
_entity.type
_entity.pdbx_description
1 polymer ?
#
loop_
_entity_poly.entity_id
_entity_poly.type
_entity_poly.pdbx_seq_one_letter_code
_entity_poly.pdbx_strand_id
1 'polypeptide(L)'
;MDKFRIAILGCGTVGGGVAKIILEQAQSLAIKSGKQIEIAKILDLFPTKSSVRHGIPLELFCGNGKDPAKEDMPKYTQEILDDKSIDLVIETIGGSSESLLNTVTGVLNSGKHLVTANKALLAKYNKTIIDTAFKNNKAVGFEAAVCGAIPIIKGINECFTGDEITCVQGIMNGTSNYILSKMANEGKSFADALKSAQEKGYAEADPTLDINGHDAGHKLIILLKLIYGLDVSVDELPIFGIDTITAEDTAFAKEIGAVIKLICFAKKENDGVYATVRPMMVRDENFLSEIDNATNAVKVTGKYSYENIMVGQGAGSTETGSAIVSDVVFIARYGTESLRNYPSQDLKFLSFDEMKIAYNITFEAEDMPGITGIITTAIGSENINIETVSHNVRTSGETAIFSIATMPCTFVQIQRAIEKIRQQNAKILRVDPKIIPILG
;
A
#
# COMPACT_ATOMS: atom_id res chain seq x y z
N MET A 1 19.57 -6.40 33.71
CA MET A 1 18.51 -6.46 32.70
C MET A 1 18.75 -7.69 31.84
N ASP A 2 17.72 -8.46 31.62
CA ASP A 2 17.83 -9.62 30.74
C ASP A 2 18.15 -9.18 29.32
N LYS A 3 18.91 -9.98 28.59
CA LYS A 3 19.24 -9.72 27.19
C LYS A 3 18.11 -10.22 26.30
N PHE A 4 17.83 -9.46 25.24
CA PHE A 4 16.96 -9.85 24.14
C PHE A 4 17.79 -9.77 22.84
N ARG A 5 18.17 -10.94 22.35
CA ARG A 5 19.14 -11.04 21.25
C ARG A 5 18.42 -11.22 19.94
N ILE A 6 18.84 -10.43 18.95
CA ILE A 6 18.22 -10.40 17.64
C ILE A 6 19.21 -10.73 16.53
N ALA A 7 18.72 -11.32 15.45
CA ALA A 7 19.45 -11.42 14.20
C ALA A 7 18.73 -10.64 13.10
N ILE A 8 19.49 -10.13 12.12
CA ILE A 8 18.97 -9.37 10.98
C ILE A 8 19.33 -10.12 9.69
N LEU A 9 18.34 -10.46 8.88
CA LEU A 9 18.48 -11.05 7.56
C LEU A 9 18.28 -9.95 6.50
N GLY A 10 19.38 -9.56 5.84
CA GLY A 10 19.46 -8.43 4.92
C GLY A 10 19.83 -7.13 5.63
N CYS A 11 20.95 -6.52 5.22
CA CYS A 11 21.44 -5.24 5.76
C CYS A 11 21.55 -4.16 4.68
N GLY A 12 20.55 -4.15 3.79
CA GLY A 12 20.38 -3.11 2.79
C GLY A 12 19.91 -1.79 3.40
N THR A 13 19.09 -1.05 2.68
CA THR A 13 18.59 0.26 3.14
C THR A 13 17.81 0.16 4.46
N VAL A 14 16.88 -0.79 4.57
CA VAL A 14 16.01 -0.94 5.74
C VAL A 14 16.73 -1.62 6.90
N GLY A 15 17.34 -2.78 6.68
CA GLY A 15 18.06 -3.52 7.73
C GLY A 15 19.23 -2.73 8.32
N GLY A 16 19.92 -1.94 7.49
CA GLY A 16 20.96 -1.02 7.95
C GLY A 16 20.39 0.11 8.84
N GLY A 17 19.22 0.66 8.48
CA GLY A 17 18.50 1.63 9.31
C GLY A 17 18.09 1.05 10.66
N VAL A 18 17.62 -0.21 10.69
CA VAL A 18 17.31 -0.94 11.94
C VAL A 18 18.53 -1.08 12.82
N ALA A 19 19.63 -1.61 12.27
CA ALA A 19 20.87 -1.82 13.02
C ALA A 19 21.40 -0.50 13.60
N LYS A 20 21.39 0.56 12.79
CA LYS A 20 21.78 1.91 13.22
C LYS A 20 20.96 2.39 14.40
N ILE A 21 19.63 2.32 14.34
CA ILE A 21 18.73 2.77 15.42
C ILE A 21 18.99 1.98 16.70
N ILE A 22 19.16 0.66 16.61
CA ILE A 22 19.40 -0.19 17.79
C ILE A 22 20.73 0.16 18.44
N LEU A 23 21.82 0.36 17.66
CA LEU A 23 23.13 0.72 18.19
C LEU A 23 23.13 2.12 18.80
N GLU A 24 22.53 3.11 18.15
CA GLU A 24 22.50 4.51 18.62
C GLU A 24 21.60 4.70 19.84
N GLN A 25 20.49 3.94 19.95
CA GLN A 25 19.49 4.13 20.98
C GLN A 25 19.46 2.99 22.03
N ALA A 26 20.50 2.19 22.14
CA ALA A 26 20.52 0.99 22.99
C ALA A 26 20.00 1.24 24.42
N GLN A 27 20.44 2.32 25.08
CA GLN A 27 19.99 2.67 26.44
C GLN A 27 18.51 3.03 26.48
N SER A 28 18.01 3.85 25.57
CA SER A 28 16.61 4.24 25.50
C SER A 28 15.70 3.04 25.21
N LEU A 29 16.12 2.16 24.29
CA LEU A 29 15.39 0.94 23.97
C LEU A 29 15.37 -0.04 25.15
N ALA A 30 16.45 -0.14 25.91
CA ALA A 30 16.50 -0.97 27.12
C ALA A 30 15.50 -0.48 28.17
N ILE A 31 15.40 0.83 28.39
CA ILE A 31 14.41 1.41 29.31
C ILE A 31 12.98 1.13 28.82
N LYS A 32 12.72 1.32 27.53
CA LYS A 32 11.39 1.14 26.94
C LYS A 32 10.95 -0.33 26.90
N SER A 33 11.87 -1.26 26.65
CA SER A 33 11.56 -2.69 26.54
C SER A 33 11.64 -3.44 27.89
N GLY A 34 12.34 -2.89 28.86
CA GLY A 34 12.70 -3.60 30.09
C GLY A 34 13.81 -4.66 29.87
N LYS A 35 14.38 -4.75 28.68
CA LYS A 35 15.41 -5.72 28.29
C LYS A 35 16.54 -5.06 27.52
N GLN A 36 17.75 -5.57 27.61
CA GLN A 36 18.88 -5.13 26.81
C GLN A 36 18.78 -5.76 25.41
N ILE A 37 18.37 -4.95 24.39
CA ILE A 37 18.27 -5.40 23.01
C ILE A 37 19.67 -5.40 22.40
N GLU A 38 20.13 -6.57 21.91
CA GLU A 38 21.46 -6.75 21.34
C GLU A 38 21.38 -7.38 19.95
N ILE A 39 22.13 -6.83 18.98
CA ILE A 39 22.31 -7.48 17.67
C ILE A 39 23.32 -8.60 17.85
N ALA A 40 22.86 -9.84 17.73
CA ALA A 40 23.71 -11.02 17.83
C ALA A 40 24.40 -11.34 16.50
N LYS A 41 23.66 -11.25 15.37
CA LYS A 41 24.17 -11.58 14.04
C LYS A 41 23.43 -10.77 12.96
N ILE A 42 24.17 -10.44 11.91
CA ILE A 42 23.64 -9.84 10.68
C ILE A 42 24.07 -10.74 9.51
N LEU A 43 23.11 -11.19 8.71
CA LEU A 43 23.35 -11.90 7.48
C LEU A 43 23.07 -10.99 6.29
N ASP A 44 24.12 -10.73 5.49
CA ASP A 44 24.03 -9.90 4.28
C ASP A 44 24.95 -10.46 3.19
N LEU A 45 24.63 -10.18 1.92
CA LEU A 45 25.47 -10.56 0.78
C LEU A 45 26.72 -9.68 0.64
N PHE A 46 26.68 -8.45 1.17
CA PHE A 46 27.73 -7.45 1.03
C PHE A 46 28.08 -6.82 2.38
N PRO A 47 28.51 -7.58 3.39
CA PRO A 47 28.83 -7.13 4.74
C PRO A 47 29.73 -5.89 4.77
N THR A 48 30.82 -5.89 3.99
CA THR A 48 31.77 -4.78 3.93
C THR A 48 31.10 -3.48 3.47
N LYS A 49 30.30 -3.54 2.39
CA LYS A 49 29.56 -2.39 1.86
C LYS A 49 28.51 -1.89 2.85
N SER A 50 27.77 -2.79 3.46
CA SER A 50 26.71 -2.47 4.43
C SER A 50 27.29 -1.88 5.71
N SER A 51 28.39 -2.42 6.22
CA SER A 51 29.13 -1.88 7.36
C SER A 51 29.58 -0.42 7.12
N VAL A 52 30.23 -0.15 5.99
CA VAL A 52 30.69 1.20 5.65
C VAL A 52 29.52 2.15 5.45
N ARG A 53 28.46 1.72 4.75
CA ARG A 53 27.30 2.55 4.46
C ARG A 53 26.55 3.00 5.71
N HIS A 54 26.46 2.12 6.71
CA HIS A 54 25.59 2.33 7.87
C HIS A 54 26.37 2.52 9.18
N GLY A 55 27.72 2.43 9.15
CA GLY A 55 28.54 2.55 10.36
C GLY A 55 28.39 1.36 11.32
N ILE A 56 28.11 0.16 10.80
CA ILE A 56 27.85 -1.04 11.61
C ILE A 56 29.16 -1.83 11.78
N PRO A 57 29.54 -2.27 13.01
CA PRO A 57 30.73 -3.08 13.24
C PRO A 57 30.73 -4.38 12.44
N LEU A 58 31.84 -4.68 11.76
CA LEU A 58 31.99 -5.87 10.91
C LEU A 58 31.86 -7.19 11.68
N GLU A 59 32.25 -7.22 12.96
CA GLU A 59 32.14 -8.39 13.82
C GLU A 59 30.66 -8.85 14.06
N LEU A 60 29.70 -8.00 13.80
CA LEU A 60 28.27 -8.36 13.87
C LEU A 60 27.81 -9.18 12.66
N PHE A 61 28.55 -9.13 11.56
CA PHE A 61 28.18 -9.87 10.35
C PHE A 61 28.62 -11.33 10.40
N CYS A 62 27.82 -12.22 9.83
CA CYS A 62 28.20 -13.61 9.61
C CYS A 62 29.47 -13.71 8.80
N GLY A 63 30.23 -14.79 8.95
CA GLY A 63 31.51 -14.98 8.22
C GLY A 63 32.62 -14.01 8.61
N ASN A 64 32.55 -13.37 9.79
CA ASN A 64 33.50 -12.37 10.28
C ASN A 64 33.63 -11.16 9.33
N GLY A 65 32.50 -10.75 8.72
CA GLY A 65 32.42 -9.57 7.85
C GLY A 65 33.02 -9.74 6.45
N LYS A 66 33.39 -10.96 6.05
CA LYS A 66 33.75 -11.26 4.66
C LYS A 66 32.50 -11.41 3.82
N ASP A 67 32.53 -10.90 2.59
CA ASP A 67 31.41 -11.07 1.66
C ASP A 67 31.25 -12.58 1.36
N PRO A 68 30.12 -13.20 1.74
CA PRO A 68 29.91 -14.62 1.53
C PRO A 68 29.61 -14.91 0.06
N ALA A 69 29.95 -16.10 -0.40
CA ALA A 69 29.40 -16.60 -1.65
C ALA A 69 27.88 -16.85 -1.49
N LYS A 70 27.11 -16.74 -2.57
CA LYS A 70 25.66 -17.00 -2.51
C LYS A 70 25.35 -18.42 -1.98
N GLU A 71 26.21 -19.37 -2.27
CA GLU A 71 26.13 -20.76 -1.84
C GLU A 71 26.30 -20.93 -0.33
N ASP A 72 26.93 -19.96 0.35
CA ASP A 72 27.12 -19.99 1.81
C ASP A 72 25.89 -19.44 2.58
N MET A 73 25.01 -18.70 1.92
CA MET A 73 23.85 -18.07 2.57
C MET A 73 22.95 -19.07 3.32
N PRO A 74 22.62 -20.26 2.77
CA PRO A 74 21.84 -21.25 3.50
C PRO A 74 22.52 -21.73 4.78
N LYS A 75 23.86 -21.90 4.76
CA LYS A 75 24.64 -22.29 5.94
C LYS A 75 24.54 -21.25 7.04
N TYR A 76 24.77 -19.98 6.73
CA TYR A 76 24.66 -18.90 7.71
C TYR A 76 23.24 -18.69 8.21
N THR A 77 22.25 -18.88 7.34
CA THR A 77 20.83 -18.89 7.76
C THR A 77 20.62 -20.00 8.79
N GLN A 78 21.10 -21.20 8.52
CA GLN A 78 20.95 -22.34 9.45
C GLN A 78 21.68 -22.09 10.78
N GLU A 79 22.88 -21.50 10.77
CA GLU A 79 23.59 -21.10 11.99
C GLU A 79 22.77 -20.16 12.86
N ILE A 80 22.03 -19.19 12.26
CA ILE A 80 21.11 -18.30 12.98
C ILE A 80 19.92 -19.07 13.53
N LEU A 81 19.35 -20.00 12.76
CA LEU A 81 18.21 -20.82 13.21
C LEU A 81 18.58 -21.73 14.37
N ASP A 82 19.79 -22.29 14.38
CA ASP A 82 20.26 -23.23 15.41
C ASP A 82 20.74 -22.52 16.68
N ASP A 83 21.12 -21.24 16.62
CA ASP A 83 21.56 -20.46 17.80
C ASP A 83 20.39 -20.20 18.76
N LYS A 84 20.34 -20.98 19.84
CA LYS A 84 19.29 -20.87 20.86
C LYS A 84 19.35 -19.60 21.69
N SER A 85 20.40 -18.82 21.58
CA SER A 85 20.55 -17.53 22.26
C SER A 85 19.88 -16.37 21.51
N ILE A 86 19.42 -16.59 20.29
CA ILE A 86 18.69 -15.60 19.51
C ILE A 86 17.20 -15.74 19.78
N ASP A 87 16.57 -14.65 20.23
CA ASP A 87 15.15 -14.60 20.60
C ASP A 87 14.26 -14.22 19.40
N LEU A 88 14.77 -13.36 18.50
CA LEU A 88 14.00 -12.79 17.39
C LEU A 88 14.85 -12.62 16.15
N VAL A 89 14.23 -12.84 14.99
CA VAL A 89 14.85 -12.58 13.68
C VAL A 89 14.06 -11.48 12.96
N ILE A 90 14.81 -10.52 12.40
CA ILE A 90 14.28 -9.45 11.54
C ILE A 90 14.57 -9.84 10.09
N GLU A 91 13.55 -9.89 9.25
CA GLU A 91 13.66 -10.13 7.81
C GLU A 91 13.48 -8.83 7.02
N THR A 92 14.50 -8.44 6.26
CA THR A 92 14.52 -7.27 5.37
C THR A 92 15.19 -7.58 4.02
N ILE A 93 15.06 -8.83 3.55
CA ILE A 93 15.61 -9.28 2.27
C ILE A 93 14.73 -8.79 1.12
N GLY A 94 13.40 -8.90 1.29
CA GLY A 94 12.43 -8.56 0.25
C GLY A 94 12.15 -9.70 -0.73
N GLY A 95 11.11 -9.51 -1.57
CA GLY A 95 10.60 -10.52 -2.50
C GLY A 95 9.61 -11.49 -1.86
N SER A 96 9.05 -12.41 -2.68
CA SER A 96 8.00 -13.36 -2.23
C SER A 96 8.23 -14.77 -2.77
N SER A 97 9.50 -15.22 -2.83
CA SER A 97 9.87 -16.57 -3.25
C SER A 97 9.52 -17.61 -2.18
N GLU A 98 9.31 -18.86 -2.61
CA GLU A 98 9.11 -19.99 -1.68
C GLU A 98 10.32 -20.22 -0.77
N SER A 99 11.54 -19.95 -1.27
CA SER A 99 12.75 -20.04 -0.47
C SER A 99 12.71 -19.07 0.71
N LEU A 100 12.22 -17.84 0.49
CA LEU A 100 12.07 -16.86 1.56
C LEU A 100 10.94 -17.24 2.53
N LEU A 101 9.81 -17.77 2.03
CA LEU A 101 8.77 -18.33 2.88
C LEU A 101 9.34 -19.44 3.79
N ASN A 102 10.13 -20.37 3.22
CA ASN A 102 10.77 -21.43 4.00
C ASN A 102 11.74 -20.87 5.06
N THR A 103 12.45 -19.79 4.74
CA THR A 103 13.32 -19.10 5.71
C THR A 103 12.53 -18.52 6.87
N VAL A 104 11.48 -17.75 6.62
CA VAL A 104 10.70 -17.10 7.70
C VAL A 104 9.88 -18.11 8.52
N THR A 105 9.33 -19.14 7.89
CA THR A 105 8.67 -20.24 8.62
C THR A 105 9.69 -21.08 9.41
N GLY A 106 10.91 -21.24 8.90
CA GLY A 106 12.05 -21.83 9.60
C GLY A 106 12.44 -21.07 10.85
N VAL A 107 12.42 -19.72 10.80
CA VAL A 107 12.62 -18.86 11.99
C VAL A 107 11.60 -19.19 13.08
N LEU A 108 10.32 -19.21 12.74
CA LEU A 108 9.24 -19.51 13.69
C LEU A 108 9.35 -20.95 14.23
N ASN A 109 9.62 -21.93 13.35
CA ASN A 109 9.81 -23.33 13.73
C ASN A 109 11.05 -23.56 14.61
N SER A 110 12.09 -22.73 14.49
CA SER A 110 13.27 -22.79 15.36
C SER A 110 13.05 -22.21 16.76
N GLY A 111 11.83 -21.70 17.04
CA GLY A 111 11.44 -21.17 18.31
C GLY A 111 11.80 -19.69 18.50
N LYS A 112 11.95 -18.92 17.42
CA LYS A 112 12.25 -17.49 17.45
C LYS A 112 11.04 -16.66 17.00
N HIS A 113 10.94 -15.43 17.52
CA HIS A 113 9.99 -14.45 17.01
C HIS A 113 10.44 -13.93 15.64
N LEU A 114 9.51 -13.37 14.88
CA LEU A 114 9.75 -12.80 13.56
C LEU A 114 9.32 -11.33 13.51
N VAL A 115 10.14 -10.47 12.90
CA VAL A 115 9.70 -9.14 12.45
C VAL A 115 10.03 -9.02 10.96
N THR A 116 9.10 -8.57 10.14
CA THR A 116 9.32 -8.42 8.70
C THR A 116 8.71 -7.12 8.16
N ALA A 117 9.41 -6.47 7.21
CA ALA A 117 8.89 -5.36 6.44
C ALA A 117 8.36 -5.79 5.06
N ASN A 118 8.33 -7.09 4.79
CA ASN A 118 8.12 -7.64 3.46
C ASN A 118 6.64 -7.77 3.11
N LYS A 119 6.08 -6.69 2.57
CA LYS A 119 4.68 -6.63 2.17
C LYS A 119 4.28 -7.66 1.10
N ALA A 120 5.18 -7.93 0.13
CA ALA A 120 4.89 -8.89 -0.94
C ALA A 120 4.81 -10.34 -0.41
N LEU A 121 5.69 -10.70 0.54
CA LEU A 121 5.64 -11.99 1.21
C LEU A 121 4.35 -12.13 2.05
N LEU A 122 4.01 -11.10 2.82
CA LEU A 122 2.80 -11.09 3.64
C LEU A 122 1.52 -11.08 2.78
N ALA A 123 1.46 -10.30 1.70
CA ALA A 123 0.31 -10.31 0.81
C ALA A 123 0.04 -11.71 0.21
N LYS A 124 1.10 -12.47 -0.06
CA LYS A 124 1.00 -13.80 -0.68
C LYS A 124 0.81 -14.94 0.34
N TYR A 125 1.48 -14.87 1.50
CA TYR A 125 1.62 -16.02 2.40
C TYR A 125 1.23 -15.70 3.86
N ASN A 126 0.47 -14.63 4.09
CA ASN A 126 0.09 -14.19 5.43
C ASN A 126 -0.44 -15.35 6.29
N LYS A 127 -1.44 -16.08 5.79
CA LYS A 127 -2.04 -17.20 6.51
C LYS A 127 -1.00 -18.24 6.95
N THR A 128 -0.12 -18.67 6.06
CA THR A 128 0.92 -19.67 6.35
C THR A 128 1.88 -19.18 7.44
N ILE A 129 2.29 -17.91 7.36
CA ILE A 129 3.23 -17.31 8.34
C ILE A 129 2.56 -17.20 9.71
N ILE A 130 1.33 -16.69 9.76
CA ILE A 130 0.62 -16.49 11.02
C ILE A 130 0.21 -17.82 11.66
N ASP A 131 -0.30 -18.79 10.89
CA ASP A 131 -0.61 -20.14 11.39
C ASP A 131 0.65 -20.82 11.96
N THR A 132 1.82 -20.63 11.30
CA THR A 132 3.10 -21.16 11.80
C THR A 132 3.49 -20.47 13.10
N ALA A 133 3.29 -19.17 13.22
CA ALA A 133 3.55 -18.41 14.44
C ALA A 133 2.69 -18.90 15.61
N PHE A 134 1.38 -19.06 15.40
CA PHE A 134 0.48 -19.61 16.41
C PHE A 134 0.88 -21.02 16.84
N LYS A 135 1.15 -21.90 15.88
CA LYS A 135 1.57 -23.29 16.16
C LYS A 135 2.81 -23.36 17.06
N ASN A 136 3.76 -22.44 16.86
CA ASN A 136 5.02 -22.40 17.61
C ASN A 136 4.98 -21.45 18.81
N ASN A 137 3.85 -20.83 19.11
CA ASN A 137 3.67 -19.82 20.14
C ASN A 137 4.73 -18.71 20.02
N LYS A 138 4.84 -18.10 18.82
CA LYS A 138 5.77 -17.02 18.51
C LYS A 138 5.03 -15.82 17.92
N ALA A 139 5.51 -14.64 18.22
CA ALA A 139 4.98 -13.40 17.71
C ALA A 139 5.54 -13.07 16.31
N VAL A 140 4.73 -12.40 15.50
CA VAL A 140 5.12 -11.80 14.22
C VAL A 140 4.80 -10.32 14.26
N GLY A 141 5.83 -9.47 14.09
CA GLY A 141 5.69 -8.02 13.91
C GLY A 141 5.82 -7.66 12.43
N PHE A 142 4.94 -6.79 11.94
CA PHE A 142 4.96 -6.36 10.54
C PHE A 142 4.47 -4.92 10.32
N GLU A 143 4.63 -4.06 11.33
CA GLU A 143 4.27 -2.64 11.24
C GLU A 143 4.86 -1.98 10.00
N ALA A 144 6.12 -2.25 9.73
CA ALA A 144 6.86 -1.67 8.62
C ALA A 144 6.38 -2.12 7.22
N ALA A 145 5.54 -3.16 7.13
CA ALA A 145 5.04 -3.67 5.85
C ALA A 145 3.97 -2.76 5.22
N VAL A 146 3.29 -1.92 6.03
CA VAL A 146 2.24 -1.01 5.53
C VAL A 146 2.59 0.43 5.88
N CYS A 147 2.84 1.25 4.85
CA CYS A 147 3.11 2.69 4.98
C CYS A 147 4.28 3.06 5.92
N GLY A 148 5.31 2.22 6.00
CA GLY A 148 6.59 2.53 6.63
C GLY A 148 6.50 3.10 8.05
N ALA A 149 6.68 4.41 8.21
CA ALA A 149 6.67 5.06 9.52
C ALA A 149 5.27 5.31 10.11
N ILE A 150 4.19 5.11 9.35
CA ILE A 150 2.81 5.29 9.84
C ILE A 150 2.42 4.10 10.71
N PRO A 151 2.04 4.29 12.00
CA PRO A 151 1.75 3.19 12.91
C PRO A 151 0.33 2.62 12.69
N ILE A 152 0.03 2.15 11.48
CA ILE A 152 -1.31 1.72 11.10
C ILE A 152 -1.66 0.33 11.65
N ILE A 153 -0.71 -0.62 11.64
CA ILE A 153 -0.96 -1.99 12.11
C ILE A 153 -1.23 -1.98 13.62
N LYS A 154 -0.38 -1.30 14.41
CA LYS A 154 -0.61 -1.15 15.86
C LYS A 154 -1.83 -0.28 16.15
N GLY A 155 -2.05 0.77 15.35
CA GLY A 155 -3.27 1.56 15.43
C GLY A 155 -4.53 0.67 15.38
N ILE A 156 -4.61 -0.20 14.38
CA ILE A 156 -5.73 -1.13 14.20
C ILE A 156 -5.78 -2.15 15.36
N ASN A 157 -4.65 -2.77 15.70
CA ASN A 157 -4.60 -3.85 16.68
C ASN A 157 -4.77 -3.39 18.13
N GLU A 158 -4.35 -2.18 18.47
CA GLU A 158 -4.29 -1.72 19.85
C GLU A 158 -5.22 -0.53 20.14
N CYS A 159 -5.35 0.41 19.17
CA CYS A 159 -6.12 1.64 19.43
C CYS A 159 -7.58 1.53 18.96
N PHE A 160 -7.87 0.79 17.89
CA PHE A 160 -9.22 0.62 17.37
C PHE A 160 -9.90 -0.68 17.79
N THR A 161 -9.36 -1.42 18.77
CA THR A 161 -9.94 -2.69 19.24
C THR A 161 -11.33 -2.56 19.84
N GLY A 162 -11.70 -1.38 20.32
CA GLY A 162 -13.04 -1.09 20.85
C GLY A 162 -14.04 -0.64 19.79
N ASP A 163 -13.65 -0.59 18.53
CA ASP A 163 -14.48 -0.06 17.44
C ASP A 163 -14.63 -1.06 16.29
N GLU A 164 -15.64 -0.85 15.47
CA GLU A 164 -15.84 -1.54 14.21
C GLU A 164 -15.35 -0.65 13.07
N ILE A 165 -14.24 -1.04 12.42
CA ILE A 165 -13.74 -0.30 11.26
C ILE A 165 -14.64 -0.56 10.06
N THR A 166 -15.28 0.50 9.58
CA THR A 166 -16.23 0.44 8.47
C THR A 166 -15.63 0.83 7.13
N CYS A 167 -14.58 1.68 7.13
CA CYS A 167 -13.93 2.11 5.90
C CYS A 167 -12.44 2.39 6.13
N VAL A 168 -11.64 2.06 5.12
CA VAL A 168 -10.23 2.45 5.02
C VAL A 168 -10.01 3.09 3.65
N GLN A 169 -9.41 4.26 3.66
CA GLN A 169 -8.99 4.99 2.46
C GLN A 169 -7.53 5.39 2.67
N GLY A 170 -6.71 5.33 1.63
CA GLY A 170 -5.33 5.74 1.85
C GLY A 170 -4.54 5.97 0.57
N ILE A 171 -3.61 6.91 0.67
CA ILE A 171 -2.52 7.13 -0.28
C ILE A 171 -1.34 6.32 0.27
N MET A 172 -1.17 5.09 -0.25
CA MET A 172 -0.21 4.13 0.33
C MET A 172 1.03 3.91 -0.54
N ASN A 173 1.20 4.69 -1.61
CA ASN A 173 2.39 4.68 -2.46
C ASN A 173 2.89 6.11 -2.69
N GLY A 174 4.09 6.43 -2.21
CA GLY A 174 4.67 7.77 -2.30
C GLY A 174 5.10 8.15 -3.72
N THR A 175 5.59 7.19 -4.52
CA THR A 175 6.01 7.42 -5.90
C THR A 175 4.85 7.87 -6.77
N SER A 176 3.74 7.10 -6.74
CA SER A 176 2.52 7.44 -7.49
C SER A 176 1.93 8.77 -7.04
N ASN A 177 1.91 9.03 -5.70
CA ASN A 177 1.41 10.31 -5.19
C ASN A 177 2.27 11.49 -5.63
N TYR A 178 3.60 11.33 -5.63
CA TYR A 178 4.51 12.37 -6.13
C TYR A 178 4.24 12.68 -7.61
N ILE A 179 4.12 11.66 -8.46
CA ILE A 179 3.83 11.82 -9.90
C ILE A 179 2.51 12.58 -10.09
N LEU A 180 1.42 12.12 -9.48
CA LEU A 180 0.11 12.75 -9.60
C LEU A 180 0.09 14.18 -9.04
N SER A 181 0.79 14.45 -7.93
CA SER A 181 0.94 15.81 -7.39
C SER A 181 1.67 16.74 -8.36
N LYS A 182 2.70 16.26 -9.08
CA LYS A 182 3.41 17.05 -10.08
C LYS A 182 2.56 17.34 -11.32
N MET A 183 1.75 16.37 -11.74
CA MET A 183 0.79 16.57 -12.83
C MET A 183 -0.26 17.61 -12.46
N ALA A 184 -0.84 17.52 -11.25
CA ALA A 184 -1.89 18.43 -10.80
C ALA A 184 -1.40 19.85 -10.52
N ASN A 185 -0.25 20.01 -9.80
CA ASN A 185 0.22 21.29 -9.30
C ASN A 185 1.10 22.04 -10.31
N GLU A 186 1.87 21.31 -11.13
CA GLU A 186 2.83 21.90 -12.07
C GLU A 186 2.41 21.72 -13.55
N GLY A 187 1.30 21.06 -13.84
CA GLY A 187 0.82 20.78 -15.19
C GLY A 187 1.77 19.88 -16.00
N LYS A 188 2.64 19.13 -15.35
CA LYS A 188 3.58 18.23 -16.02
C LYS A 188 2.88 17.06 -16.68
N SER A 189 3.46 16.59 -17.80
CA SER A 189 3.07 15.29 -18.35
C SER A 189 3.44 14.16 -17.37
N PHE A 190 2.77 13.01 -17.51
CA PHE A 190 3.12 11.81 -16.75
C PHE A 190 4.61 11.44 -16.90
N ALA A 191 5.13 11.48 -18.14
CA ALA A 191 6.53 11.16 -18.42
C ALA A 191 7.52 12.11 -17.73
N ASP A 192 7.25 13.42 -17.72
CA ASP A 192 8.11 14.41 -17.06
C ASP A 192 8.04 14.29 -15.53
N ALA A 193 6.86 14.01 -15.01
CA ALA A 193 6.66 13.81 -13.58
C ALA A 193 7.37 12.53 -13.09
N LEU A 194 7.31 11.42 -13.86
CA LEU A 194 8.03 10.18 -13.59
C LEU A 194 9.55 10.40 -13.61
N LYS A 195 10.06 11.07 -14.64
CA LYS A 195 11.48 11.41 -14.74
C LYS A 195 11.94 12.22 -13.52
N SER A 196 11.16 13.20 -13.11
CA SER A 196 11.45 13.99 -11.90
C SER A 196 11.44 13.13 -10.62
N ALA A 197 10.56 12.12 -10.53
CA ALA A 197 10.54 11.18 -9.42
C ALA A 197 11.82 10.32 -9.37
N GLN A 198 12.30 9.85 -10.54
CA GLN A 198 13.54 9.08 -10.65
C GLN A 198 14.78 9.93 -10.29
N GLU A 199 14.87 11.15 -10.80
CA GLU A 199 15.98 12.08 -10.48
C GLU A 199 16.08 12.40 -8.99
N LYS A 200 14.95 12.43 -8.28
CA LYS A 200 14.89 12.66 -6.81
C LYS A 200 15.00 11.39 -5.97
N GLY A 201 15.08 10.22 -6.60
CA GLY A 201 15.17 8.92 -5.93
C GLY A 201 13.85 8.42 -5.30
N TYR A 202 12.71 9.01 -5.67
CA TYR A 202 11.39 8.50 -5.26
C TYR A 202 10.93 7.31 -6.11
N ALA A 203 11.39 7.24 -7.37
CA ALA A 203 11.17 6.10 -8.25
C ALA A 203 12.48 5.41 -8.57
N GLU A 204 12.47 4.08 -8.59
CA GLU A 204 13.58 3.26 -9.09
C GLU A 204 13.65 3.30 -10.62
N ALA A 205 14.72 2.70 -11.20
CA ALA A 205 14.86 2.58 -12.65
C ALA A 205 13.70 1.78 -13.28
N ASP A 206 13.20 0.76 -12.60
CA ASP A 206 11.96 0.06 -12.93
C ASP A 206 10.88 0.38 -11.89
N PRO A 207 10.00 1.36 -12.15
CA PRO A 207 8.97 1.80 -11.23
C PRO A 207 7.64 1.05 -11.43
N THR A 208 7.62 -0.06 -12.16
CA THR A 208 6.41 -0.76 -12.61
C THR A 208 5.46 -1.09 -11.46
N LEU A 209 5.96 -1.59 -10.32
CA LEU A 209 5.13 -1.93 -9.16
C LEU A 209 4.42 -0.71 -8.55
N ASP A 210 5.07 0.46 -8.58
CA ASP A 210 4.50 1.70 -8.08
C ASP A 210 3.45 2.26 -9.04
N ILE A 211 3.79 2.33 -10.34
CA ILE A 211 2.94 2.92 -11.39
C ILE A 211 1.68 2.09 -11.60
N ASN A 212 1.81 0.75 -11.62
CA ASN A 212 0.68 -0.16 -11.81
C ASN A 212 -0.15 -0.37 -10.53
N GLY A 213 0.23 0.24 -9.39
CA GLY A 213 -0.52 0.18 -8.15
C GLY A 213 -0.33 -1.09 -7.32
N HIS A 214 0.49 -2.05 -7.75
CA HIS A 214 0.68 -3.33 -7.03
C HIS A 214 1.34 -3.16 -5.66
N ASP A 215 2.27 -2.19 -5.49
CA ASP A 215 2.82 -1.87 -4.17
C ASP A 215 1.73 -1.46 -3.17
N ALA A 216 0.81 -0.60 -3.60
CA ALA A 216 -0.35 -0.19 -2.82
C ALA A 216 -1.32 -1.36 -2.59
N GLY A 217 -1.50 -2.22 -3.61
CA GLY A 217 -2.32 -3.43 -3.52
C GLY A 217 -1.85 -4.41 -2.44
N HIS A 218 -0.55 -4.69 -2.36
CA HIS A 218 0.01 -5.54 -1.31
C HIS A 218 -0.30 -5.01 0.10
N LYS A 219 -0.23 -3.69 0.30
CA LYS A 219 -0.54 -3.05 1.59
C LYS A 219 -2.02 -3.17 1.92
N LEU A 220 -2.91 -2.93 0.94
CA LEU A 220 -4.34 -3.07 1.13
C LEU A 220 -4.74 -4.52 1.46
N ILE A 221 -4.16 -5.53 0.80
CA ILE A 221 -4.39 -6.96 1.09
C ILE A 221 -4.07 -7.27 2.56
N ILE A 222 -2.95 -6.77 3.08
CA ILE A 222 -2.59 -6.94 4.49
C ILE A 222 -3.65 -6.31 5.40
N LEU A 223 -4.14 -5.10 5.08
CA LEU A 223 -5.18 -4.43 5.86
C LEU A 223 -6.53 -5.16 5.76
N LEU A 224 -6.91 -5.69 4.59
CA LEU A 224 -8.14 -6.49 4.43
C LEU A 224 -8.14 -7.71 5.34
N LYS A 225 -7.00 -8.41 5.43
CA LYS A 225 -6.84 -9.54 6.34
C LYS A 225 -6.90 -9.10 7.80
N LEU A 226 -6.19 -8.03 8.15
CA LEU A 226 -6.08 -7.55 9.52
C LEU A 226 -7.41 -7.03 10.08
N ILE A 227 -8.15 -6.26 9.29
CA ILE A 227 -9.37 -5.56 9.73
C ILE A 227 -10.60 -6.45 9.59
N TYR A 228 -10.72 -7.15 8.47
CA TYR A 228 -11.94 -7.87 8.09
C TYR A 228 -11.79 -9.38 8.08
N GLY A 229 -10.58 -9.91 8.28
CA GLY A 229 -10.31 -11.35 8.22
C GLY A 229 -10.35 -11.93 6.80
N LEU A 230 -10.45 -11.08 5.76
CA LEU A 230 -10.56 -11.53 4.37
C LEU A 230 -9.21 -11.98 3.81
N ASP A 231 -9.21 -13.17 3.21
CA ASP A 231 -8.09 -13.67 2.41
C ASP A 231 -8.36 -13.32 0.94
N VAL A 232 -7.78 -12.21 0.47
CA VAL A 232 -7.88 -11.74 -0.92
C VAL A 232 -6.49 -11.84 -1.54
N SER A 233 -6.39 -12.48 -2.70
CA SER A 233 -5.15 -12.54 -3.47
C SER A 233 -4.93 -11.27 -4.30
N VAL A 234 -3.71 -11.09 -4.81
CA VAL A 234 -3.38 -9.97 -5.69
C VAL A 234 -4.21 -10.00 -6.99
N ASP A 235 -4.50 -11.21 -7.48
CA ASP A 235 -5.27 -11.40 -8.72
C ASP A 235 -6.77 -11.14 -8.54
N GLU A 236 -7.29 -11.26 -7.32
CA GLU A 236 -8.69 -10.98 -6.99
C GLU A 236 -8.95 -9.51 -6.68
N LEU A 237 -7.95 -8.78 -6.18
CA LEU A 237 -8.09 -7.37 -5.87
C LEU A 237 -8.05 -6.54 -7.15
N PRO A 238 -9.09 -5.75 -7.48
CA PRO A 238 -9.07 -4.84 -8.63
C PRO A 238 -8.02 -3.75 -8.43
N ILE A 239 -6.90 -3.82 -9.17
CA ILE A 239 -5.78 -2.87 -9.11
C ILE A 239 -5.65 -2.18 -10.46
N PHE A 240 -5.65 -0.84 -10.47
CA PHE A 240 -5.47 0.00 -11.64
C PHE A 240 -4.33 0.99 -11.39
N GLY A 241 -3.42 1.11 -12.34
CA GLY A 241 -2.28 2.02 -12.29
C GLY A 241 -2.64 3.47 -12.60
N ILE A 242 -1.61 4.31 -12.54
CA ILE A 242 -1.72 5.75 -12.81
C ILE A 242 -1.23 6.14 -14.21
N ASP A 243 -0.72 5.22 -14.99
CA ASP A 243 -0.11 5.41 -16.31
C ASP A 243 -1.10 5.89 -17.38
N THR A 244 -2.38 5.67 -17.14
CA THR A 244 -3.47 6.12 -18.01
C THR A 244 -3.95 7.54 -17.72
N ILE A 245 -3.50 8.17 -16.63
CA ILE A 245 -3.94 9.50 -16.22
C ILE A 245 -3.29 10.56 -17.11
N THR A 246 -4.09 11.47 -17.64
CA THR A 246 -3.69 12.54 -18.56
C THR A 246 -3.78 13.93 -17.93
N ALA A 247 -3.25 14.92 -18.62
CA ALA A 247 -3.37 16.32 -18.21
C ALA A 247 -4.82 16.81 -18.25
N GLU A 248 -5.61 16.30 -19.21
CA GLU A 248 -7.02 16.61 -19.33
C GLU A 248 -7.81 16.07 -18.13
N ASP A 249 -7.49 14.85 -17.65
CA ASP A 249 -8.13 14.29 -16.45
C ASP A 249 -7.85 15.17 -15.20
N THR A 250 -6.59 15.64 -15.05
CA THR A 250 -6.22 16.50 -13.93
C THR A 250 -6.86 17.89 -14.03
N ALA A 251 -7.01 18.42 -15.23
CA ALA A 251 -7.67 19.71 -15.47
C ALA A 251 -9.16 19.61 -15.11
N PHE A 252 -9.84 18.53 -15.55
CA PHE A 252 -11.26 18.33 -15.22
C PHE A 252 -11.44 18.09 -13.71
N ALA A 253 -10.58 17.29 -13.08
CA ALA A 253 -10.64 17.10 -11.64
C ALA A 253 -10.61 18.45 -10.89
N LYS A 254 -9.72 19.37 -11.30
CA LYS A 254 -9.64 20.71 -10.73
C LYS A 254 -10.91 21.54 -11.00
N GLU A 255 -11.54 21.40 -12.17
CA GLU A 255 -12.79 22.08 -12.52
C GLU A 255 -13.93 21.74 -11.55
N ILE A 256 -13.97 20.48 -11.09
CA ILE A 256 -14.99 20.00 -10.14
C ILE A 256 -14.57 20.09 -8.66
N GLY A 257 -13.47 20.80 -8.32
CA GLY A 257 -12.94 20.92 -6.96
C GLY A 257 -12.42 19.58 -6.43
N ALA A 258 -11.59 18.91 -7.22
CA ALA A 258 -10.99 17.63 -6.88
C ALA A 258 -9.54 17.51 -7.39
N VAL A 259 -8.79 16.56 -6.86
CA VAL A 259 -7.47 16.16 -7.35
C VAL A 259 -7.43 14.64 -7.56
N ILE A 260 -6.62 14.16 -8.51
CA ILE A 260 -6.49 12.73 -8.72
C ILE A 260 -5.41 12.15 -7.80
N LYS A 261 -5.77 11.11 -7.06
CA LYS A 261 -4.88 10.33 -6.18
C LYS A 261 -5.01 8.84 -6.47
N LEU A 262 -3.94 8.07 -6.29
CA LEU A 262 -4.02 6.61 -6.26
C LEU A 262 -4.52 6.19 -4.88
N ILE A 263 -5.76 5.73 -4.80
CA ILE A 263 -6.43 5.41 -3.55
C ILE A 263 -6.51 3.89 -3.34
N CYS A 264 -5.99 3.44 -2.21
CA CYS A 264 -6.37 2.18 -1.59
C CYS A 264 -7.72 2.40 -0.90
N PHE A 265 -8.71 1.66 -1.28
CA PHE A 265 -10.07 1.81 -0.78
C PHE A 265 -10.60 0.47 -0.29
N ALA A 266 -11.16 0.44 0.92
CA ALA A 266 -11.95 -0.70 1.42
C ALA A 266 -13.13 -0.17 2.25
N LYS A 267 -14.34 -0.68 1.98
CA LYS A 267 -15.56 -0.31 2.71
C LYS A 267 -16.39 -1.54 3.02
N LYS A 268 -16.69 -1.73 4.30
CA LYS A 268 -17.64 -2.74 4.76
C LYS A 268 -19.06 -2.24 4.53
N GLU A 269 -19.88 -3.08 3.92
CA GLU A 269 -21.31 -2.85 3.74
C GLU A 269 -22.07 -4.16 3.94
N ASN A 270 -22.97 -4.18 4.92
CA ASN A 270 -23.71 -5.37 5.34
C ASN A 270 -22.76 -6.55 5.68
N ASP A 271 -22.88 -7.66 4.92
CA ASP A 271 -22.11 -8.90 5.10
C ASP A 271 -20.90 -9.00 4.14
N GLY A 272 -20.49 -7.87 3.54
CA GLY A 272 -19.37 -7.88 2.60
C GLY A 272 -18.48 -6.65 2.67
N VAL A 273 -17.40 -6.69 1.88
CA VAL A 273 -16.40 -5.62 1.78
C VAL A 273 -16.08 -5.36 0.31
N TYR A 274 -16.27 -4.13 -0.12
CA TYR A 274 -15.76 -3.61 -1.37
C TYR A 274 -14.32 -3.19 -1.19
N ALA A 275 -13.41 -3.58 -2.09
CA ALA A 275 -12.06 -3.04 -2.08
C ALA A 275 -11.48 -2.90 -3.47
N THR A 276 -10.58 -1.92 -3.64
CA THR A 276 -9.86 -1.64 -4.89
C THR A 276 -8.66 -0.76 -4.63
N VAL A 277 -7.70 -0.80 -5.55
CA VAL A 277 -6.64 0.22 -5.69
C VAL A 277 -6.79 0.84 -7.07
N ARG A 278 -7.08 2.13 -7.12
CA ARG A 278 -7.23 2.84 -8.39
C ARG A 278 -7.08 4.35 -8.27
N PRO A 279 -6.77 5.05 -9.37
CA PRO A 279 -6.93 6.49 -9.41
C PRO A 279 -8.37 6.89 -9.10
N MET A 280 -8.54 7.87 -8.21
CA MET A 280 -9.84 8.47 -7.90
C MET A 280 -9.71 9.99 -7.91
N MET A 281 -10.75 10.70 -8.32
CA MET A 281 -10.88 12.14 -8.14
C MET A 281 -11.31 12.40 -6.70
N VAL A 282 -10.40 12.84 -5.87
CA VAL A 282 -10.64 13.12 -4.44
C VAL A 282 -11.06 14.56 -4.30
N ARG A 283 -12.27 14.80 -3.79
CA ARG A 283 -12.81 16.15 -3.60
C ARG A 283 -12.05 16.91 -2.53
N ASP A 284 -12.03 18.24 -2.67
CA ASP A 284 -11.28 19.14 -1.77
C ASP A 284 -11.73 19.05 -0.31
N GLU A 285 -12.97 18.65 -0.03
CA GLU A 285 -13.48 18.41 1.31
C GLU A 285 -12.90 17.16 1.98
N ASN A 286 -12.36 16.22 1.21
CA ASN A 286 -11.70 15.04 1.74
C ASN A 286 -10.22 15.34 2.00
N PHE A 287 -9.78 15.22 3.24
CA PHE A 287 -8.40 15.52 3.65
C PHE A 287 -7.31 14.84 2.79
N LEU A 288 -7.59 13.70 2.16
CA LEU A 288 -6.65 13.03 1.28
C LEU A 288 -6.29 13.86 0.02
N SER A 289 -7.13 14.84 -0.35
CA SER A 289 -6.84 15.76 -1.45
C SER A 289 -5.60 16.61 -1.20
N GLU A 290 -5.33 16.97 0.06
CA GLU A 290 -4.23 17.82 0.50
C GLU A 290 -2.89 17.08 0.63
N ILE A 291 -2.89 15.76 0.54
CA ILE A 291 -1.69 14.93 0.72
C ILE A 291 -0.84 14.94 -0.54
N ASP A 292 0.20 15.73 -0.56
CA ASP A 292 1.06 15.94 -1.72
C ASP A 292 2.45 15.27 -1.60
N ASN A 293 3.15 15.27 -2.74
CA ASN A 293 4.48 14.72 -2.91
C ASN A 293 4.58 13.23 -2.54
N ALA A 294 5.69 12.79 -1.95
CA ALA A 294 5.90 11.38 -1.58
C ALA A 294 5.27 11.01 -0.22
N THR A 295 4.40 11.86 0.33
CA THR A 295 3.73 11.62 1.61
C THR A 295 2.65 10.55 1.48
N ASN A 296 2.58 9.66 2.46
CA ASN A 296 1.50 8.69 2.60
C ASN A 296 0.48 9.15 3.65
N ALA A 297 -0.76 8.72 3.47
CA ALA A 297 -1.82 8.93 4.46
C ALA A 297 -2.77 7.74 4.48
N VAL A 298 -3.25 7.38 5.66
CA VAL A 298 -4.27 6.36 5.84
C VAL A 298 -5.39 6.95 6.69
N LYS A 299 -6.60 6.97 6.14
CA LYS A 299 -7.84 7.35 6.80
C LYS A 299 -8.59 6.09 7.20
N VAL A 300 -8.86 5.92 8.48
CA VAL A 300 -9.65 4.84 9.07
C VAL A 300 -10.94 5.42 9.60
N THR A 301 -12.07 4.89 9.18
CA THR A 301 -13.38 5.28 9.68
C THR A 301 -13.93 4.16 10.55
N GLY A 302 -14.11 4.44 11.82
CA GLY A 302 -14.78 3.58 12.77
C GLY A 302 -16.25 3.95 12.93
N LYS A 303 -17.04 3.00 13.37
CA LYS A 303 -18.47 3.20 13.66
C LYS A 303 -18.69 4.19 14.81
N TYR A 304 -17.78 4.21 15.78
CA TYR A 304 -17.89 5.01 16.99
C TYR A 304 -16.82 6.11 17.06
N SER A 305 -15.63 5.87 16.52
CA SER A 305 -14.52 6.83 16.52
C SER A 305 -14.53 7.78 15.32
N TYR A 306 -15.45 7.56 14.37
CA TYR A 306 -15.55 8.33 13.12
C TYR A 306 -14.24 8.30 12.31
N GLU A 307 -13.86 9.41 11.69
CA GLU A 307 -12.67 9.49 10.84
C GLU A 307 -11.41 9.78 11.66
N ASN A 308 -10.40 8.95 11.45
CA ASN A 308 -9.06 9.14 11.99
C ASN A 308 -8.05 9.06 10.85
N ILE A 309 -7.12 10.01 10.80
CA ILE A 309 -6.16 10.11 9.71
C ILE A 309 -4.75 10.07 10.28
N MET A 310 -3.92 9.21 9.69
CA MET A 310 -2.50 9.10 10.00
C MET A 310 -1.69 9.47 8.76
N VAL A 311 -0.76 10.39 8.91
CA VAL A 311 0.06 10.94 7.82
C VAL A 311 1.53 10.77 8.16
N GLY A 312 2.35 10.38 7.18
CA GLY A 312 3.79 10.19 7.40
C GLY A 312 4.54 9.72 6.16
N GLN A 313 5.82 9.41 6.37
CA GLN A 313 6.67 8.87 5.31
C GLN A 313 6.39 7.37 5.10
N GLY A 314 6.02 7.00 3.88
CA GLY A 314 5.62 5.62 3.54
C GLY A 314 6.79 4.67 3.30
N ALA A 315 8.01 5.18 3.15
CA ALA A 315 9.23 4.43 2.90
C ALA A 315 10.45 5.19 3.42
N GLY A 316 11.59 4.54 3.47
CA GLY A 316 12.85 5.12 3.88
C GLY A 316 13.71 4.11 4.66
N SER A 317 14.91 4.50 5.02
CA SER A 317 15.86 3.67 5.78
C SER A 317 15.48 3.66 7.27
N THR A 318 15.58 4.82 7.90
CA THR A 318 15.31 5.01 9.34
C THR A 318 13.81 5.05 9.62
N GLU A 319 13.00 5.53 8.70
CA GLU A 319 11.55 5.60 8.78
C GLU A 319 10.95 4.19 8.93
N THR A 320 11.26 3.32 7.97
CA THR A 320 10.86 1.90 8.02
C THR A 320 11.56 1.16 9.16
N GLY A 321 12.85 1.47 9.41
CA GLY A 321 13.63 0.93 10.51
C GLY A 321 13.00 1.24 11.88
N SER A 322 12.46 2.43 12.07
CA SER A 322 11.78 2.83 13.31
C SER A 322 10.55 1.97 13.61
N ALA A 323 9.75 1.65 12.59
CA ALA A 323 8.59 0.76 12.73
C ALA A 323 9.01 -0.67 13.12
N ILE A 324 10.07 -1.20 12.47
CA ILE A 324 10.65 -2.50 12.81
C ILE A 324 11.14 -2.52 14.28
N VAL A 325 11.91 -1.51 14.69
CA VAL A 325 12.43 -1.41 16.07
C VAL A 325 11.28 -1.29 17.07
N SER A 326 10.19 -0.60 16.71
CA SER A 326 8.97 -0.55 17.52
C SER A 326 8.37 -1.94 17.73
N ASP A 327 8.35 -2.80 16.68
CA ASP A 327 7.89 -4.19 16.81
C ASP A 327 8.83 -5.03 17.67
N VAL A 328 10.15 -4.87 17.51
CA VAL A 328 11.15 -5.54 18.37
C VAL A 328 10.92 -5.18 19.84
N VAL A 329 10.76 -3.89 20.15
CA VAL A 329 10.49 -3.44 21.55
C VAL A 329 9.18 -4.01 22.07
N PHE A 330 8.13 -4.03 21.25
CA PHE A 330 6.82 -4.55 21.62
C PHE A 330 6.90 -6.05 21.93
N ILE A 331 7.54 -6.83 21.06
CA ILE A 331 7.73 -8.27 21.27
C ILE A 331 8.66 -8.54 22.47
N ALA A 332 9.71 -7.74 22.65
CA ALA A 332 10.59 -7.89 23.81
C ALA A 332 9.85 -7.69 25.15
N ARG A 333 8.85 -6.79 25.18
CA ARG A 333 8.01 -6.52 26.37
C ARG A 333 6.97 -7.61 26.63
N TYR A 334 6.24 -7.97 25.60
CA TYR A 334 5.00 -8.76 25.72
C TYR A 334 5.16 -10.21 25.23
N GLY A 335 6.25 -10.53 24.52
CA GLY A 335 6.48 -11.87 24.00
C GLY A 335 5.32 -12.33 23.12
N THR A 336 4.81 -13.53 23.39
CA THR A 336 3.69 -14.13 22.64
C THR A 336 2.34 -13.46 22.90
N GLU A 337 2.21 -12.69 23.97
CA GLU A 337 0.99 -11.89 24.21
C GLU A 337 0.80 -10.79 23.16
N SER A 338 1.85 -10.47 22.39
CA SER A 338 1.78 -9.58 21.23
C SER A 338 1.11 -10.20 20.00
N LEU A 339 0.94 -11.53 19.99
CA LEU A 339 0.28 -12.23 18.89
C LEU A 339 -1.24 -12.01 18.96
N ARG A 340 -1.82 -11.59 17.84
CA ARG A 340 -3.25 -11.33 17.75
C ARG A 340 -3.91 -12.27 16.75
N ASN A 341 -5.12 -12.72 17.06
CA ASN A 341 -5.97 -13.42 16.13
C ASN A 341 -6.57 -12.43 15.12
N TYR A 342 -6.69 -12.86 13.89
CA TYR A 342 -7.49 -12.12 12.92
C TYR A 342 -8.98 -12.22 13.26
N PRO A 343 -9.78 -11.21 12.87
CA PRO A 343 -11.21 -11.30 12.98
C PRO A 343 -11.72 -12.54 12.25
N SER A 344 -12.60 -13.29 12.91
CA SER A 344 -13.32 -14.41 12.28
C SER A 344 -14.71 -13.90 11.91
N GLN A 345 -14.83 -13.33 10.72
CA GLN A 345 -16.10 -12.88 10.18
C GLN A 345 -16.30 -13.55 8.81
N ASP A 346 -17.50 -14.09 8.56
CA ASP A 346 -17.90 -14.61 7.25
C ASP A 346 -18.29 -13.46 6.31
N LEU A 347 -17.35 -12.51 6.10
CA LEU A 347 -17.55 -11.40 5.18
C LEU A 347 -17.21 -11.86 3.76
N LYS A 348 -18.01 -11.40 2.79
CA LYS A 348 -17.79 -11.66 1.37
C LYS A 348 -16.92 -10.55 0.78
N PHE A 349 -16.04 -10.91 -0.14
CA PHE A 349 -15.40 -9.93 -1.00
C PHE A 349 -16.36 -9.56 -2.12
N LEU A 350 -16.74 -8.28 -2.18
CA LEU A 350 -17.75 -7.76 -3.12
C LEU A 350 -17.10 -7.08 -4.31
N SER A 351 -17.73 -7.18 -5.49
CA SER A 351 -17.28 -6.48 -6.68
C SER A 351 -17.45 -4.96 -6.50
N PHE A 352 -16.36 -4.21 -6.65
CA PHE A 352 -16.40 -2.74 -6.60
C PHE A 352 -17.35 -2.14 -7.67
N ASP A 353 -17.59 -2.84 -8.75
CA ASP A 353 -18.46 -2.41 -9.84
C ASP A 353 -19.94 -2.32 -9.44
N GLU A 354 -20.33 -3.00 -8.36
CA GLU A 354 -21.66 -2.94 -7.76
C GLU A 354 -21.81 -1.85 -6.68
N MET A 355 -20.67 -1.28 -6.24
CA MET A 355 -20.66 -0.22 -5.26
C MET A 355 -21.24 1.07 -5.84
N LYS A 356 -22.14 1.73 -5.08
CA LYS A 356 -22.64 3.06 -5.44
C LYS A 356 -21.65 4.12 -5.00
N ILE A 357 -21.03 4.77 -5.98
CA ILE A 357 -20.11 5.90 -5.83
C ILE A 357 -20.30 6.84 -7.01
N ALA A 358 -19.92 8.11 -6.89
CA ALA A 358 -19.91 9.04 -8.01
C ALA A 358 -18.76 8.72 -8.97
N TYR A 359 -18.94 9.03 -10.25
CA TYR A 359 -17.92 8.80 -11.28
C TYR A 359 -17.77 10.02 -12.17
N ASN A 360 -16.56 10.24 -12.64
CA ASN A 360 -16.30 11.01 -13.85
C ASN A 360 -16.24 10.05 -15.04
N ILE A 361 -16.97 10.40 -16.11
CA ILE A 361 -16.96 9.66 -17.37
C ILE A 361 -16.50 10.61 -18.46
N THR A 362 -15.34 10.35 -19.08
CA THR A 362 -14.81 11.13 -20.20
C THR A 362 -15.08 10.40 -21.49
N PHE A 363 -15.84 11.01 -22.37
CA PHE A 363 -16.17 10.54 -23.71
C PHE A 363 -15.36 11.29 -24.76
N GLU A 364 -14.75 10.58 -25.68
CA GLU A 364 -14.29 11.12 -26.95
C GLU A 364 -15.30 10.73 -28.03
N ALA A 365 -16.06 11.71 -28.50
CA ALA A 365 -17.17 11.49 -29.43
C ALA A 365 -16.99 12.31 -30.73
N GLU A 366 -17.72 11.91 -31.78
CA GLU A 366 -17.84 12.70 -32.99
C GLU A 366 -18.51 14.05 -32.67
N ASP A 367 -17.91 15.16 -33.14
CA ASP A 367 -18.48 16.50 -32.94
C ASP A 367 -19.64 16.70 -33.95
N MET A 368 -20.86 16.49 -33.47
CA MET A 368 -22.08 16.62 -34.29
C MET A 368 -23.22 17.26 -33.48
N PRO A 369 -24.12 17.96 -34.14
CA PRO A 369 -25.30 18.51 -33.48
C PRO A 369 -26.10 17.43 -32.76
N GLY A 370 -26.46 17.67 -31.47
CA GLY A 370 -27.25 16.75 -30.66
C GLY A 370 -26.45 15.69 -29.91
N ILE A 371 -25.12 15.60 -30.06
CA ILE A 371 -24.30 14.58 -29.40
C ILE A 371 -24.43 14.60 -27.86
N THR A 372 -24.44 15.78 -27.26
CA THR A 372 -24.63 15.92 -25.80
C THR A 372 -25.98 15.35 -25.35
N GLY A 373 -27.05 15.58 -26.15
CA GLY A 373 -28.38 15.02 -25.87
C GLY A 373 -28.39 13.49 -25.94
N ILE A 374 -27.71 12.91 -26.91
CA ILE A 374 -27.59 11.43 -27.05
C ILE A 374 -26.91 10.84 -25.81
N ILE A 375 -25.75 11.38 -25.42
CA ILE A 375 -24.97 10.87 -24.27
C ILE A 375 -25.74 11.04 -22.96
N THR A 376 -26.26 12.24 -22.69
CA THR A 376 -26.98 12.50 -21.43
C THR A 376 -28.30 11.76 -21.31
N THR A 377 -29.01 11.53 -22.43
CA THR A 377 -30.23 10.72 -22.46
C THR A 377 -29.93 9.25 -22.17
N ALA A 378 -28.85 8.70 -22.70
CA ALA A 378 -28.44 7.33 -22.42
C ALA A 378 -28.09 7.15 -20.93
N ILE A 379 -27.34 8.08 -20.34
CA ILE A 379 -27.00 8.10 -18.92
C ILE A 379 -28.27 8.18 -18.05
N GLY A 380 -29.18 9.12 -18.35
CA GLY A 380 -30.44 9.28 -17.63
C GLY A 380 -31.34 8.06 -17.73
N SER A 381 -31.33 7.32 -18.87
CA SER A 381 -32.13 6.11 -19.06
C SER A 381 -31.72 4.93 -18.15
N GLU A 382 -30.53 4.98 -17.56
CA GLU A 382 -30.03 4.02 -16.53
C GLU A 382 -30.26 4.53 -15.10
N ASN A 383 -31.09 5.57 -14.91
CA ASN A 383 -31.36 6.23 -13.61
C ASN A 383 -30.08 6.81 -12.98
N ILE A 384 -29.16 7.30 -13.79
CA ILE A 384 -27.97 8.00 -13.33
C ILE A 384 -28.25 9.50 -13.39
N ASN A 385 -28.22 10.17 -12.23
CA ASN A 385 -28.27 11.62 -12.16
C ASN A 385 -26.90 12.21 -12.49
N ILE A 386 -26.91 13.28 -13.28
CA ILE A 386 -25.70 14.03 -13.67
C ILE A 386 -25.54 15.20 -12.70
N GLU A 387 -24.35 15.38 -12.17
CA GLU A 387 -23.97 16.52 -11.33
C GLU A 387 -23.44 17.67 -12.19
N THR A 388 -22.48 17.36 -13.07
CA THR A 388 -21.80 18.36 -13.92
C THR A 388 -21.51 17.80 -15.29
N VAL A 389 -21.61 18.64 -16.31
CA VAL A 389 -21.20 18.35 -17.69
C VAL A 389 -20.21 19.42 -18.13
N SER A 390 -19.03 19.00 -18.57
CA SER A 390 -18.05 19.85 -19.26
C SER A 390 -17.91 19.38 -20.71
N HIS A 391 -18.00 20.32 -21.63
CA HIS A 391 -17.91 20.05 -23.06
C HIS A 391 -16.81 20.92 -23.65
N ASN A 392 -15.72 20.30 -24.07
CA ASN A 392 -14.58 20.95 -24.71
C ASN A 392 -14.48 20.47 -26.17
N VAL A 393 -14.68 21.37 -27.12
CA VAL A 393 -14.44 21.13 -28.52
C VAL A 393 -12.95 21.37 -28.82
N ARG A 394 -12.21 20.35 -29.22
CA ARG A 394 -10.86 20.55 -29.76
C ARG A 394 -10.98 21.27 -31.11
N THR A 395 -10.11 22.29 -31.33
CA THR A 395 -10.08 23.17 -32.49
C THR A 395 -9.90 22.45 -33.86
N SER A 396 -9.74 21.13 -33.88
CA SER A 396 -9.56 20.32 -35.08
C SER A 396 -10.88 19.85 -35.75
N GLY A 397 -12.06 20.18 -35.19
CA GLY A 397 -13.36 20.01 -35.89
C GLY A 397 -13.89 18.58 -36.03
N GLU A 398 -13.20 17.56 -35.52
CA GLU A 398 -13.60 16.15 -35.73
C GLU A 398 -13.96 15.40 -34.42
N THR A 399 -13.52 15.90 -33.26
CA THR A 399 -13.73 15.20 -31.99
C THR A 399 -14.09 16.17 -30.88
N ALA A 400 -15.17 15.87 -30.17
CA ALA A 400 -15.58 16.55 -28.96
C ALA A 400 -15.27 15.71 -27.73
N ILE A 401 -14.74 16.34 -26.67
CA ILE A 401 -14.52 15.71 -25.39
C ILE A 401 -15.58 16.16 -24.43
N PHE A 402 -16.29 15.18 -23.85
CA PHE A 402 -17.29 15.39 -22.81
C PHE A 402 -16.81 14.75 -21.53
N SER A 403 -16.74 15.51 -20.46
CA SER A 403 -16.54 14.99 -19.11
C SER A 403 -17.82 15.17 -18.30
N ILE A 404 -18.32 14.10 -17.73
CA ILE A 404 -19.58 14.06 -17.01
C ILE A 404 -19.31 13.54 -15.60
N ALA A 405 -19.51 14.38 -14.58
CA ALA A 405 -19.57 13.95 -13.20
C ALA A 405 -20.99 13.48 -12.85
N THR A 406 -21.13 12.29 -12.27
CA THR A 406 -22.41 11.69 -11.88
C THR A 406 -22.67 11.82 -10.38
N MET A 407 -23.92 11.79 -9.96
CA MET A 407 -24.29 11.41 -8.60
C MET A 407 -23.99 9.91 -8.38
N PRO A 408 -23.98 9.41 -7.13
CA PRO A 408 -23.65 8.01 -6.86
C PRO A 408 -24.49 7.01 -7.66
N CYS A 409 -23.80 6.19 -8.43
CA CYS A 409 -24.36 5.10 -9.24
C CYS A 409 -23.40 3.90 -9.22
N THR A 410 -23.77 2.78 -9.84
CA THR A 410 -22.88 1.64 -9.99
C THR A 410 -22.14 1.70 -11.32
N PHE A 411 -20.94 1.11 -11.38
CA PHE A 411 -20.19 0.98 -12.64
C PHE A 411 -20.99 0.19 -13.69
N VAL A 412 -21.76 -0.81 -13.26
CA VAL A 412 -22.64 -1.61 -14.12
C VAL A 412 -23.70 -0.74 -14.82
N GLN A 413 -24.28 0.27 -14.12
CA GLN A 413 -25.23 1.20 -14.74
C GLN A 413 -24.52 2.04 -15.84
N ILE A 414 -23.29 2.50 -15.57
CA ILE A 414 -22.51 3.28 -16.54
C ILE A 414 -22.22 2.43 -17.78
N GLN A 415 -21.80 1.18 -17.62
CA GLN A 415 -21.55 0.26 -18.75
C GLN A 415 -22.79 0.09 -19.64
N ARG A 416 -23.97 -0.08 -19.03
CA ARG A 416 -25.24 -0.18 -19.79
C ARG A 416 -25.55 1.11 -20.55
N ALA A 417 -25.30 2.27 -19.95
CA ALA A 417 -25.49 3.55 -20.65
C ALA A 417 -24.56 3.67 -21.86
N ILE A 418 -23.29 3.30 -21.72
CA ILE A 418 -22.30 3.29 -22.82
C ILE A 418 -22.75 2.32 -23.93
N GLU A 419 -23.26 1.15 -23.56
CA GLU A 419 -23.76 0.18 -24.54
C GLU A 419 -24.95 0.71 -25.34
N LYS A 420 -25.89 1.42 -24.68
CA LYS A 420 -26.99 2.09 -25.36
C LYS A 420 -26.52 3.16 -26.33
N ILE A 421 -25.48 3.93 -26.00
CA ILE A 421 -24.87 4.91 -26.92
C ILE A 421 -24.34 4.20 -28.17
N ARG A 422 -23.62 3.09 -28.00
CA ARG A 422 -23.08 2.30 -29.10
C ARG A 422 -24.15 1.67 -29.98
N GLN A 423 -25.27 1.23 -29.41
CA GLN A 423 -26.39 0.67 -30.15
C GLN A 423 -27.09 1.70 -31.02
N GLN A 424 -27.14 2.97 -30.63
CA GLN A 424 -27.70 4.04 -31.47
C GLN A 424 -26.83 4.33 -32.70
N ASN A 425 -25.50 4.41 -32.51
CA ASN A 425 -24.53 4.51 -33.59
C ASN A 425 -23.13 4.12 -33.02
N ALA A 426 -22.59 3.02 -33.49
CA ALA A 426 -21.29 2.50 -33.08
C ALA A 426 -20.09 3.45 -33.34
N LYS A 427 -20.28 4.45 -34.26
CA LYS A 427 -19.23 5.41 -34.60
C LYS A 427 -19.22 6.67 -33.71
N ILE A 428 -20.25 6.87 -32.88
CA ILE A 428 -20.35 8.06 -32.01
C ILE A 428 -19.14 8.14 -31.06
N LEU A 429 -18.78 7.03 -30.44
CA LEU A 429 -17.64 6.97 -29.54
C LEU A 429 -16.40 6.57 -30.33
N ARG A 430 -15.38 7.43 -30.30
CA ARG A 430 -14.10 7.19 -31.02
C ARG A 430 -13.25 6.15 -30.30
N VAL A 431 -13.31 6.18 -28.95
CA VAL A 431 -12.61 5.25 -28.05
C VAL A 431 -13.54 4.84 -26.92
N ASP A 432 -13.14 3.86 -26.13
CA ASP A 432 -13.84 3.50 -24.91
C ASP A 432 -13.80 4.67 -23.90
N PRO A 433 -14.93 5.05 -23.29
CA PRO A 433 -14.94 6.12 -22.31
C PRO A 433 -14.05 5.81 -21.12
N LYS A 434 -13.29 6.80 -20.68
CA LYS A 434 -12.51 6.70 -19.42
C LYS A 434 -13.43 6.98 -18.25
N ILE A 435 -13.37 6.10 -17.24
CA ILE A 435 -14.23 6.19 -16.06
C ILE A 435 -13.35 6.24 -14.80
N ILE A 436 -13.45 7.32 -14.05
CA ILE A 436 -12.67 7.54 -12.81
C ILE A 436 -13.66 7.77 -11.67
N PRO A 437 -13.62 6.96 -10.57
CA PRO A 437 -14.47 7.22 -9.41
C PRO A 437 -14.16 8.56 -8.76
N ILE A 438 -15.20 9.20 -8.18
CA ILE A 438 -15.09 10.43 -7.41
C ILE A 438 -15.28 10.07 -5.93
N LEU A 439 -14.33 10.48 -5.10
CA LEU A 439 -14.31 10.26 -3.66
C LEU A 439 -14.57 11.59 -2.94
N GLY A 440 -15.66 11.67 -2.23
CA GLY A 440 -16.02 12.80 -1.37
C GLY A 440 -15.58 12.61 0.08
#